data_4fe26197b60cfeac0f121c79f0b35163
#
_entry.id   4fe26197b60cfeac0f121c79f0b35163
#
_cell.length_a   1.000
_cell.length_b   1.000
_cell.length_c   1.000
_cell.angle_alpha   90.00
_cell.angle_beta   90.00
_cell.angle_gamma   90.00
#
_symmetry.space_group_name_H-M   'P 1'
#
loop_
_entity.id
_entity.type
_entity.pdbx_description
1 polymer ?
#
loop_
_entity_poly.entity_id
_entity_poly.type
_entity_poly.pdbx_seq_one_letter_code
_entity_poly.pdbx_strand_id
1 'polypeptide(L)'
;MYTIFFYNVILYMIFFSQFIKCNNRKIEFYNSYINLKTKGTDNIRFFVLPRIDYPTTIIINNKINFTNDISDSYDFDISDNNINNITLIWNKSLTSTETMFWNCEKIIEIDLSNFDTSSVTTMKSMFFGCSSLYSLDLSNFNTSSVTTMESMFSGCSSLYSLDLSNFDTSSVTNMGLMFFGCSSLYIL
;
A
#
# COMPACT_ATOMS: atom_id res chain seq x y z
N MET A 1 -22.60 -25.59 9.23
CA MET A 1 -21.53 -24.78 9.85
C MET A 1 -20.10 -25.29 9.52
N TYR A 2 -19.90 -26.56 9.22
CA TYR A 2 -18.59 -27.14 8.85
C TYR A 2 -18.17 -26.90 7.39
N THR A 3 -19.09 -26.65 6.48
CA THR A 3 -18.81 -26.47 5.03
C THR A 3 -18.15 -25.14 4.68
N ILE A 4 -18.38 -24.07 5.42
CA ILE A 4 -17.79 -22.75 5.17
C ILE A 4 -16.33 -22.69 5.64
N PHE A 5 -16.01 -23.43 6.72
CA PHE A 5 -14.64 -23.52 7.22
C PHE A 5 -13.72 -24.31 6.26
N PHE A 6 -14.23 -25.37 5.63
CA PHE A 6 -13.49 -26.14 4.62
C PHE A 6 -13.25 -25.36 3.33
N TYR A 7 -14.19 -24.52 2.92
CA TYR A 7 -14.04 -23.68 1.71
C TYR A 7 -12.94 -22.63 1.87
N ASN A 8 -12.85 -22.01 3.05
CA ASN A 8 -11.79 -21.04 3.33
C ASN A 8 -10.41 -21.70 3.48
N VAL A 9 -10.32 -22.90 4.03
CA VAL A 9 -9.06 -23.66 4.13
C VAL A 9 -8.63 -24.19 2.77
N ILE A 10 -9.55 -24.60 1.90
CA ILE A 10 -9.25 -25.05 0.53
C ILE A 10 -8.85 -23.85 -0.34
N LEU A 11 -9.48 -22.68 -0.20
CA LEU A 11 -9.06 -21.45 -0.88
C LEU A 11 -7.65 -21.04 -0.42
N TYR A 12 -7.34 -21.14 0.87
CA TYR A 12 -6.00 -20.90 1.42
C TYR A 12 -4.97 -21.91 0.88
N MET A 13 -5.34 -23.19 0.78
CA MET A 13 -4.47 -24.24 0.23
C MET A 13 -4.30 -24.14 -1.29
N ILE A 14 -5.32 -23.70 -2.04
CA ILE A 14 -5.22 -23.45 -3.50
C ILE A 14 -4.36 -22.22 -3.74
N PHE A 15 -4.46 -21.18 -2.92
CA PHE A 15 -3.54 -20.03 -2.95
C PHE A 15 -2.09 -20.48 -2.70
N PHE A 16 -1.85 -21.33 -1.70
CA PHE A 16 -0.52 -21.89 -1.42
C PHE A 16 -0.03 -22.83 -2.52
N SER A 17 -0.91 -23.65 -3.14
CA SER A 17 -0.49 -24.65 -4.13
C SER A 17 -0.19 -24.07 -5.52
N GLN A 18 -0.75 -22.93 -5.90
CA GLN A 18 -0.38 -22.25 -7.15
C GLN A 18 0.97 -21.52 -7.04
N PHE A 19 1.41 -21.18 -5.83
CA PHE A 19 2.77 -20.66 -5.59
C PHE A 19 3.85 -21.76 -5.52
N ILE A 20 3.50 -23.05 -5.47
CA ILE A 20 4.45 -24.18 -5.35
C ILE A 20 4.90 -24.72 -6.74
N LYS A 21 4.43 -24.18 -7.85
CA LYS A 21 4.95 -24.57 -9.18
C LYS A 21 6.00 -23.61 -9.67
N CYS A 22 7.25 -23.80 -9.27
CA CYS A 22 8.41 -23.70 -10.13
C CYS A 22 9.74 -23.94 -9.40
N ASN A 23 10.48 -24.91 -9.94
CA ASN A 23 11.93 -25.10 -9.81
C ASN A 23 12.56 -25.10 -8.42
N ASN A 24 13.24 -26.19 -8.10
CA ASN A 24 14.26 -26.49 -7.07
C ASN A 24 15.22 -25.33 -6.67
N ARG A 25 14.74 -24.12 -6.49
CA ARG A 25 15.43 -23.00 -5.88
C ARG A 25 14.63 -22.55 -4.65
N LYS A 26 15.35 -22.35 -3.54
CA LYS A 26 14.92 -21.81 -2.26
C LYS A 26 13.71 -20.87 -2.44
N ILE A 27 12.55 -21.27 -1.94
CA ILE A 27 11.34 -20.44 -1.99
C ILE A 27 11.53 -19.36 -0.93
N GLU A 28 11.96 -18.19 -1.34
CA GLU A 28 11.93 -17.00 -0.51
C GLU A 28 10.51 -16.42 -0.62
N PHE A 29 9.74 -16.56 0.45
CA PHE A 29 8.42 -15.95 0.57
C PHE A 29 8.59 -14.45 0.86
N TYR A 30 8.73 -13.64 -0.16
CA TYR A 30 8.55 -12.20 -0.02
C TYR A 30 7.03 -11.93 -0.03
N ASN A 31 6.43 -11.94 1.14
CA ASN A 31 5.02 -11.59 1.31
C ASN A 31 4.91 -10.15 1.80
N SER A 32 5.35 -9.19 0.98
CA SER A 32 5.04 -7.80 1.23
C SER A 32 3.65 -7.51 0.67
N TYR A 33 2.70 -7.11 1.51
CA TYR A 33 1.38 -6.75 1.06
C TYR A 33 0.78 -5.58 1.85
N ILE A 34 -0.12 -4.88 1.21
CA ILE A 34 -0.86 -3.75 1.77
C ILE A 34 -2.35 -4.02 1.60
N ASN A 35 -3.12 -3.83 2.67
CA ASN A 35 -4.57 -3.82 2.60
C ASN A 35 -5.09 -2.38 2.66
N LEU A 36 -6.02 -2.05 1.78
CA LEU A 36 -6.62 -0.73 1.68
C LEU A 36 -8.13 -0.83 1.82
N LYS A 37 -8.73 0.20 2.41
CA LYS A 37 -10.17 0.47 2.28
C LYS A 37 -10.39 1.80 1.57
N THR A 38 -11.26 1.79 0.58
CA THR A 38 -11.64 2.98 -0.18
C THR A 38 -13.13 3.20 -0.10
N LYS A 39 -13.58 4.46 -0.27
CA LYS A 39 -15.00 4.83 -0.33
C LYS A 39 -15.39 5.31 -1.73
N GLY A 40 -16.61 5.02 -2.15
CA GLY A 40 -17.19 5.52 -3.39
C GLY A 40 -17.30 4.49 -4.51
N THR A 41 -17.97 4.85 -5.60
CA THR A 41 -18.38 3.97 -6.70
C THR A 41 -17.69 4.25 -8.02
N ASP A 42 -17.09 5.44 -8.16
CA ASP A 42 -16.49 5.83 -9.43
C ASP A 42 -15.02 5.38 -9.45
N ASN A 43 -14.38 5.55 -10.60
CA ASN A 43 -12.97 5.28 -10.81
C ASN A 43 -12.12 5.63 -9.57
N ILE A 44 -11.69 4.60 -8.83
CA ILE A 44 -10.96 4.75 -7.59
C ILE A 44 -9.48 4.56 -7.89
N ARG A 45 -8.72 5.66 -7.80
CA ARG A 45 -7.26 5.56 -7.76
C ARG A 45 -6.84 5.11 -6.38
N PHE A 46 -6.05 4.04 -6.28
CA PHE A 46 -5.57 3.52 -5.01
C PHE A 46 -4.07 3.23 -4.99
N PHE A 47 -3.35 3.42 -6.09
CA PHE A 47 -1.89 3.54 -6.12
C PHE A 47 -1.39 4.16 -7.42
N VAL A 48 -0.15 4.67 -7.41
CA VAL A 48 0.55 5.23 -8.56
C VAL A 48 2.03 4.85 -8.43
N LEU A 49 2.52 3.98 -9.28
CA LEU A 49 3.91 3.55 -9.28
C LEU A 49 4.45 3.46 -10.70
N PRO A 50 5.78 3.55 -10.91
CA PRO A 50 6.38 3.11 -12.17
C PRO A 50 6.07 1.65 -12.45
N ARG A 51 5.87 1.25 -13.70
CA ARG A 51 5.50 -0.14 -14.10
C ARG A 51 6.37 -1.21 -13.47
N ILE A 52 7.65 -0.93 -13.25
CA ILE A 52 8.59 -1.89 -12.66
C ILE A 52 8.26 -2.23 -11.20
N ASP A 53 7.53 -1.35 -10.51
CA ASP A 53 7.21 -1.47 -9.08
C ASP A 53 5.76 -1.86 -8.80
N TYR A 54 5.01 -2.24 -9.83
CA TYR A 54 3.62 -2.67 -9.66
C TYR A 54 3.49 -3.90 -8.76
N PRO A 55 2.40 -3.97 -7.99
CA PRO A 55 2.06 -5.19 -7.29
C PRO A 55 1.90 -6.33 -8.30
N THR A 56 2.35 -7.51 -7.94
CA THR A 56 2.22 -8.71 -8.78
C THR A 56 0.80 -9.25 -8.79
N THR A 57 0.04 -8.93 -7.76
CA THR A 57 -1.36 -9.33 -7.63
C THR A 57 -2.16 -8.23 -6.96
N ILE A 58 -3.33 -7.95 -7.49
CA ILE A 58 -4.32 -7.06 -6.89
C ILE A 58 -5.57 -7.89 -6.62
N ILE A 59 -6.11 -7.80 -5.40
CA ILE A 59 -7.36 -8.43 -5.01
C ILE A 59 -8.34 -7.32 -4.65
N ILE A 60 -9.49 -7.26 -5.32
CA ILE A 60 -10.54 -6.29 -5.07
C ILE A 60 -11.81 -7.05 -4.67
N ASN A 61 -12.35 -6.78 -3.47
CA ASN A 61 -13.57 -7.40 -2.96
C ASN A 61 -13.56 -8.94 -3.14
N ASN A 62 -12.43 -9.57 -2.80
CA ASN A 62 -12.16 -11.01 -2.94
C ASN A 62 -12.10 -11.54 -4.38
N LYS A 63 -12.02 -10.67 -5.38
CA LYS A 63 -11.76 -11.05 -6.78
C LYS A 63 -10.30 -10.77 -7.12
N ILE A 64 -9.62 -11.73 -7.73
CA ILE A 64 -8.21 -11.61 -8.11
C ILE A 64 -8.13 -10.89 -9.46
N ASN A 65 -7.30 -9.85 -9.51
CA ASN A 65 -6.94 -9.14 -10.74
C ASN A 65 -5.41 -9.22 -10.91
N PHE A 66 -4.94 -9.74 -12.03
CA PHE A 66 -3.50 -9.85 -12.31
C PHE A 66 -2.99 -8.58 -13.00
N THR A 67 -1.77 -8.15 -12.65
CA THR A 67 -1.20 -6.88 -13.14
C THR A 67 -0.47 -6.98 -14.48
N ASN A 68 -0.42 -8.16 -15.13
CA ASN A 68 0.35 -8.35 -16.36
C ASN A 68 -0.16 -7.57 -17.59
N ASP A 69 -1.40 -7.04 -17.54
CA ASP A 69 -2.06 -6.34 -18.66
C ASP A 69 -2.61 -4.96 -18.27
N ILE A 70 -2.16 -4.35 -17.18
CA ILE A 70 -2.73 -3.07 -16.74
C ILE A 70 -2.14 -1.93 -17.58
N SER A 71 -3.00 -1.23 -18.32
CA SER A 71 -2.69 0.04 -18.98
C SER A 71 -2.44 1.15 -17.95
N ASP A 72 -1.75 2.22 -18.33
CA ASP A 72 -1.25 3.30 -17.45
C ASP A 72 -2.31 4.08 -16.63
N SER A 73 -3.58 3.72 -16.71
CA SER A 73 -4.67 4.31 -15.93
C SER A 73 -5.32 3.24 -15.05
N TYR A 74 -5.10 3.35 -13.73
CA TYR A 74 -5.63 2.44 -12.72
C TYR A 74 -7.01 2.86 -12.24
N ASP A 75 -7.90 3.10 -13.18
CA ASP A 75 -9.30 3.36 -12.92
C ASP A 75 -10.04 2.02 -12.91
N PHE A 76 -10.10 1.37 -11.76
CA PHE A 76 -10.94 0.20 -11.61
C PHE A 76 -12.39 0.65 -11.45
N ASP A 77 -13.26 0.19 -12.35
CA ASP A 77 -14.69 0.33 -12.19
C ASP A 77 -15.17 -0.56 -11.03
N ILE A 78 -15.32 0.06 -9.87
CA ILE A 78 -15.83 -0.60 -8.68
C ILE A 78 -17.27 -0.17 -8.52
N SER A 79 -18.18 -0.94 -9.10
CA SER A 79 -19.60 -0.64 -9.22
C SER A 79 -20.42 -0.78 -7.92
N ASP A 80 -19.77 -0.98 -6.77
CA ASP A 80 -20.47 -1.19 -5.50
C ASP A 80 -20.40 0.06 -4.61
N ASN A 81 -21.57 0.55 -4.17
CA ASN A 81 -21.75 1.79 -3.39
C ASN A 81 -21.13 1.73 -1.98
N ASN A 82 -20.37 0.71 -1.66
CA ASN A 82 -19.84 0.43 -0.33
C ASN A 82 -18.32 0.66 -0.23
N ILE A 83 -17.80 0.42 0.97
CA ILE A 83 -16.36 0.35 1.22
C ILE A 83 -15.78 -0.83 0.46
N ASN A 84 -14.78 -0.57 -0.37
CA ASN A 84 -14.06 -1.59 -1.10
C ASN A 84 -12.80 -2.00 -0.35
N ASN A 85 -12.57 -3.31 -0.27
CA ASN A 85 -11.34 -3.88 0.29
C ASN A 85 -10.41 -4.25 -0.85
N ILE A 86 -9.19 -3.72 -0.81
CA ILE A 86 -8.18 -3.91 -1.85
C ILE A 86 -6.92 -4.45 -1.18
N THR A 87 -6.37 -5.54 -1.70
CA THR A 87 -5.07 -6.06 -1.28
C THR A 87 -4.09 -5.98 -2.45
N LEU A 88 -2.95 -5.33 -2.21
CA LEU A 88 -1.83 -5.21 -3.14
C LEU A 88 -0.72 -6.13 -2.66
N ILE A 89 -0.21 -7.02 -3.51
CA ILE A 89 0.80 -8.02 -3.16
C ILE A 89 2.02 -7.88 -4.07
N TRP A 90 3.20 -7.85 -3.47
CA TRP A 90 4.49 -7.87 -4.17
C TRP A 90 5.23 -9.18 -3.86
N ASN A 91 5.86 -9.77 -4.88
CA ASN A 91 6.75 -10.92 -4.75
C ASN A 91 8.23 -10.52 -4.84
N LYS A 92 8.52 -9.24 -4.68
CA LYS A 92 9.87 -8.65 -4.70
C LYS A 92 9.98 -7.54 -3.67
N SER A 93 11.19 -7.26 -3.20
CA SER A 93 11.47 -6.07 -2.41
C SER A 93 11.36 -4.82 -3.27
N LEU A 94 10.77 -3.76 -2.71
CA LEU A 94 10.71 -2.44 -3.34
C LEU A 94 11.90 -1.60 -2.89
N THR A 95 12.50 -0.88 -3.83
CA THR A 95 13.55 0.11 -3.53
C THR A 95 13.01 1.54 -3.51
N SER A 96 11.80 1.75 -3.98
CA SER A 96 11.11 3.03 -4.00
C SER A 96 9.62 2.86 -3.70
N THR A 97 9.09 3.75 -2.87
CA THR A 97 7.64 3.95 -2.68
C THR A 97 7.22 5.36 -3.13
N GLU A 98 8.08 6.02 -3.93
CA GLU A 98 7.80 7.35 -4.44
C GLU A 98 6.45 7.38 -5.16
N THR A 99 5.58 8.33 -4.77
CA THR A 99 4.23 8.55 -5.31
C THR A 99 3.25 7.37 -5.19
N MET A 100 3.56 6.32 -4.42
CA MET A 100 2.77 5.07 -4.38
C MET A 100 1.25 5.32 -4.23
N PHE A 101 0.84 6.23 -3.36
CA PHE A 101 -0.57 6.60 -3.13
C PHE A 101 -0.87 8.05 -3.49
N TRP A 102 -0.14 8.61 -4.46
CA TRP A 102 -0.28 10.01 -4.86
C TRP A 102 -1.70 10.34 -5.34
N ASN A 103 -2.36 11.32 -4.68
CA ASN A 103 -3.75 11.73 -4.93
C ASN A 103 -4.78 10.58 -4.86
N CYS A 104 -4.52 9.60 -3.98
CA CYS A 104 -5.49 8.55 -3.69
C CYS A 104 -6.51 9.05 -2.65
N GLU A 105 -7.31 10.04 -3.04
CA GLU A 105 -8.20 10.80 -2.14
C GLU A 105 -9.31 9.95 -1.50
N LYS A 106 -9.65 8.81 -2.09
CA LYS A 106 -10.73 7.94 -1.62
C LYS A 106 -10.27 6.87 -0.63
N ILE A 107 -8.97 6.75 -0.38
CA ILE A 107 -8.44 5.83 0.64
C ILE A 107 -8.81 6.38 2.02
N ILE A 108 -9.45 5.54 2.84
CA ILE A 108 -9.86 5.86 4.21
C ILE A 108 -9.04 5.10 5.26
N GLU A 109 -8.49 3.96 4.91
CA GLU A 109 -7.70 3.10 5.80
C GLU A 109 -6.62 2.38 5.00
N ILE A 110 -5.42 2.30 5.55
CA ILE A 110 -4.29 1.53 5.00
C ILE A 110 -3.71 0.70 6.14
N ASP A 111 -3.65 -0.62 5.94
CA ASP A 111 -2.93 -1.55 6.80
C ASP A 111 -1.58 -1.88 6.14
N LEU A 112 -0.51 -1.41 6.79
CA LEU A 112 0.88 -1.56 6.35
C LEU A 112 1.65 -2.58 7.21
N SER A 113 0.98 -3.32 8.07
CA SER A 113 1.60 -4.25 9.03
C SER A 113 2.48 -5.32 8.38
N ASN A 114 2.24 -5.64 7.11
CA ASN A 114 2.98 -6.64 6.34
C ASN A 114 3.73 -6.03 5.15
N PHE A 115 3.95 -4.71 5.16
CA PHE A 115 4.65 -4.03 4.08
C PHE A 115 6.13 -3.88 4.40
N ASP A 116 6.98 -4.56 3.63
CA ASP A 116 8.44 -4.52 3.81
C ASP A 116 9.05 -3.28 3.15
N THR A 117 9.57 -2.37 3.98
CA THR A 117 10.27 -1.16 3.54
C THR A 117 11.79 -1.22 3.73
N SER A 118 12.35 -2.38 4.10
CA SER A 118 13.76 -2.53 4.47
C SER A 118 14.75 -2.15 3.36
N SER A 119 14.34 -2.23 2.09
CA SER A 119 15.17 -1.88 0.93
C SER A 119 14.81 -0.52 0.32
N VAL A 120 13.84 0.21 0.89
CA VAL A 120 13.35 1.48 0.35
C VAL A 120 14.35 2.60 0.59
N THR A 121 14.70 3.33 -0.46
CA THR A 121 15.62 4.48 -0.41
C THR A 121 14.92 5.82 -0.61
N THR A 122 13.69 5.83 -1.14
CA THR A 122 12.88 7.05 -1.30
C THR A 122 11.42 6.80 -0.94
N MET A 123 10.86 7.69 -0.13
CA MET A 123 9.43 7.74 0.23
C MET A 123 8.79 9.07 -0.20
N LYS A 124 9.42 9.75 -1.18
CA LYS A 124 8.94 11.03 -1.70
C LYS A 124 7.48 10.93 -2.14
N SER A 125 6.64 11.83 -1.62
CA SER A 125 5.22 11.96 -1.98
C SER A 125 4.39 10.68 -1.84
N MET A 126 4.81 9.70 -1.00
CA MET A 126 4.17 8.38 -0.91
C MET A 126 2.67 8.48 -0.64
N PHE A 127 2.24 9.38 0.25
CA PHE A 127 0.84 9.60 0.62
C PHE A 127 0.33 11.00 0.22
N PHE A 128 1.02 11.67 -0.71
CA PHE A 128 0.63 13.01 -1.13
C PHE A 128 -0.84 13.05 -1.57
N GLY A 129 -1.64 13.95 -0.99
CA GLY A 129 -3.04 14.14 -1.38
C GLY A 129 -4.00 13.03 -0.94
N CYS A 130 -3.62 12.13 -0.03
CA CYS A 130 -4.53 11.15 0.58
C CYS A 130 -5.50 11.86 1.55
N SER A 131 -6.37 12.70 1.03
CA SER A 131 -7.17 13.66 1.79
C SER A 131 -8.23 13.04 2.71
N SER A 132 -8.63 11.78 2.49
CA SER A 132 -9.58 11.06 3.35
C SER A 132 -8.93 10.16 4.40
N LEU A 133 -7.61 10.00 4.36
CA LEU A 133 -6.88 9.14 5.29
C LEU A 133 -6.86 9.80 6.68
N TYR A 134 -7.45 9.12 7.68
CA TYR A 134 -7.60 9.69 9.02
C TYR A 134 -6.46 9.31 9.97
N SER A 135 -5.99 8.08 9.89
CA SER A 135 -4.88 7.56 10.70
C SER A 135 -4.02 6.63 9.91
N LEU A 136 -2.76 6.50 10.32
CA LEU A 136 -1.79 5.64 9.66
C LEU A 136 -0.84 5.05 10.70
N ASP A 137 -0.73 3.73 10.73
CA ASP A 137 0.25 3.02 11.54
C ASP A 137 1.51 2.74 10.71
N LEU A 138 2.62 3.36 11.10
CA LEU A 138 3.93 3.24 10.48
C LEU A 138 4.94 2.51 11.38
N SER A 139 4.48 1.86 12.43
CA SER A 139 5.35 1.21 13.43
C SER A 139 6.30 0.16 12.84
N ASN A 140 5.92 -0.45 11.71
CA ASN A 140 6.74 -1.45 11.01
C ASN A 140 7.66 -0.87 9.93
N PHE A 141 7.65 0.46 9.71
CA PHE A 141 8.50 1.05 8.69
C PHE A 141 9.97 1.03 9.11
N ASN A 142 10.82 0.48 8.25
CA ASN A 142 12.26 0.64 8.33
C ASN A 142 12.67 1.78 7.40
N THR A 143 13.11 2.90 7.98
CA THR A 143 13.51 4.10 7.24
C THR A 143 15.01 4.33 7.20
N SER A 144 15.83 3.40 7.73
CA SER A 144 17.29 3.56 7.88
C SER A 144 18.04 3.81 6.56
N SER A 145 17.49 3.33 5.42
CA SER A 145 18.07 3.53 4.09
C SER A 145 17.44 4.69 3.32
N VAL A 146 16.44 5.38 3.89
CA VAL A 146 15.67 6.42 3.19
C VAL A 146 16.46 7.72 3.13
N THR A 147 16.62 8.28 1.93
CA THR A 147 17.34 9.53 1.69
C THR A 147 16.44 10.73 1.47
N THR A 148 15.16 10.53 1.11
CA THR A 148 14.19 11.60 0.95
C THR A 148 12.79 11.18 1.36
N MET A 149 12.12 12.08 2.10
CA MET A 149 10.72 12.01 2.54
C MET A 149 9.98 13.30 2.11
N GLU A 150 10.49 13.97 1.06
CA GLU A 150 9.89 15.21 0.52
C GLU A 150 8.41 15.00 0.25
N SER A 151 7.56 15.88 0.79
CA SER A 151 6.10 15.89 0.61
C SER A 151 5.38 14.57 0.97
N MET A 152 5.97 13.70 1.79
CA MET A 152 5.45 12.34 2.04
C MET A 152 3.98 12.33 2.46
N PHE A 153 3.53 13.26 3.30
CA PHE A 153 2.16 13.37 3.79
C PHE A 153 1.48 14.67 3.34
N SER A 154 2.09 15.42 2.42
CA SER A 154 1.52 16.69 1.96
C SER A 154 0.09 16.50 1.44
N GLY A 155 -0.84 17.35 1.91
CA GLY A 155 -2.25 17.28 1.52
C GLY A 155 -3.07 16.17 2.19
N CYS A 156 -2.53 15.45 3.18
CA CYS A 156 -3.31 14.52 4.01
C CYS A 156 -4.21 15.31 4.98
N SER A 157 -5.20 15.99 4.46
CA SER A 157 -5.98 17.00 5.21
C SER A 157 -6.84 16.42 6.35
N SER A 158 -7.21 15.12 6.28
CA SER A 158 -7.96 14.43 7.34
C SER A 158 -7.08 13.73 8.37
N LEU A 159 -5.76 13.61 8.12
CA LEU A 159 -4.85 12.91 9.02
C LEU A 159 -4.79 13.62 10.37
N TYR A 160 -5.23 12.90 11.43
CA TYR A 160 -5.37 13.49 12.76
C TYR A 160 -4.18 13.23 13.67
N SER A 161 -3.61 12.05 13.60
CA SER A 161 -2.44 11.66 14.40
C SER A 161 -1.48 10.80 13.57
N LEU A 162 -0.20 10.95 13.88
CA LEU A 162 0.86 10.18 13.23
C LEU A 162 1.99 9.99 14.25
N ASP A 163 2.40 8.74 14.48
CA ASP A 163 3.57 8.42 15.29
C ASP A 163 4.76 8.12 14.37
N LEU A 164 5.80 8.93 14.48
CA LEU A 164 7.06 8.79 13.74
C LEU A 164 8.25 8.48 14.66
N SER A 165 8.01 8.08 15.90
CA SER A 165 9.05 7.85 16.90
C SER A 165 10.05 6.77 16.50
N ASN A 166 9.67 5.85 15.60
CA ASN A 166 10.52 4.80 15.05
C ASN A 166 11.29 5.20 13.78
N PHE A 167 11.07 6.44 13.25
CA PHE A 167 11.75 6.85 12.02
C PHE A 167 13.22 7.17 12.26
N ASP A 168 14.11 6.43 11.59
CA ASP A 168 15.50 6.80 11.48
C ASP A 168 15.66 7.81 10.33
N THR A 169 15.98 9.04 10.68
CA THR A 169 16.19 10.15 9.73
C THR A 169 17.66 10.44 9.46
N SER A 170 18.59 9.62 9.98
CA SER A 170 20.03 9.87 9.89
C SER A 170 20.56 9.96 8.45
N SER A 171 19.93 9.25 7.52
CA SER A 171 20.28 9.27 6.09
C SER A 171 19.44 10.25 5.26
N VAL A 172 18.42 10.89 5.88
CA VAL A 172 17.47 11.73 5.14
C VAL A 172 18.07 13.11 4.86
N THR A 173 18.13 13.49 3.60
CA THR A 173 18.63 14.78 3.14
C THR A 173 17.55 15.80 2.77
N ASN A 174 16.30 15.32 2.54
CA ASN A 174 15.19 16.19 2.17
C ASN A 174 13.87 15.72 2.80
N MET A 175 13.27 16.58 3.64
CA MET A 175 11.94 16.45 4.22
C MET A 175 11.06 17.68 3.91
N GLY A 176 11.39 18.44 2.86
CA GLY A 176 10.63 19.64 2.48
C GLY A 176 9.16 19.34 2.24
N LEU A 177 8.28 20.20 2.75
CA LEU A 177 6.83 20.11 2.58
C LEU A 177 6.18 18.82 3.12
N MET A 178 6.88 18.04 3.97
CA MET A 178 6.43 16.71 4.41
C MET A 178 5.01 16.71 4.99
N PHE A 179 4.61 17.78 5.71
CA PHE A 179 3.30 17.94 6.33
C PHE A 179 2.50 19.13 5.78
N PHE A 180 2.90 19.67 4.62
CA PHE A 180 2.19 20.79 4.04
C PHE A 180 0.71 20.43 3.77
N GLY A 181 -0.23 21.22 4.28
CA GLY A 181 -1.66 20.97 4.09
C GLY A 181 -2.26 19.84 4.93
N CYS A 182 -1.55 19.29 5.91
CA CYS A 182 -2.10 18.38 6.93
C CYS A 182 -2.92 19.16 7.95
N SER A 183 -4.05 19.74 7.54
CA SER A 183 -4.80 20.72 8.33
C SER A 183 -5.45 20.16 9.61
N SER A 184 -5.65 18.84 9.67
CA SER A 184 -6.22 18.17 10.86
C SER A 184 -5.16 17.57 11.78
N LEU A 185 -3.88 17.62 11.44
CA LEU A 185 -2.84 16.96 12.23
C LEU A 185 -2.65 17.66 13.57
N TYR A 186 -3.00 16.97 14.64
CA TYR A 186 -2.95 17.48 16.01
C TYR A 186 -1.86 16.81 16.86
N ILE A 187 -1.54 15.55 16.58
CA ILE A 187 -0.54 14.74 17.29
C ILE A 187 0.51 14.24 16.29
N LEU A 188 1.75 14.54 16.59
CA LEU A 188 2.93 14.12 15.83
C LEU A 188 3.97 13.52 16.77
#